data_6b9f58764bc04589638823613d3a73d0
#
_entry.id   6b9f58764bc04589638823613d3a73d0
#
_cell.length_a   1.000
_cell.length_b   1.000
_cell.length_c   1.000
_cell.angle_alpha   90.00
_cell.angle_beta   90.00
_cell.angle_gamma   90.00
#
_symmetry.space_group_name_H-M   'P 1'
#
loop_
_entity.id
_entity.type
_entity.pdbx_description
1 polymer ?
#
loop_
_entity_poly.entity_id
_entity_poly.type
_entity_poly.pdbx_seq_one_letter_code
_entity_poly.pdbx_strand_id
1 'polypeptide(L)'
;IRDRLNTNREKELVVNFVRKTYVKDLQIEIAYRRIDTGKTQEWSIVLLNGNDVKYKNGANYLLQVPSEGTYEVAVTLVGVNGLRSESKSQEAATFEYAQMKMFDCAHTLMTKVIEYYYHKGPRTCWQTWYPKADGYWDGDALVWGQGSGLSAFVAMREASLGTGQERHYESLDNDMFSGIQAFWIADRGRTAYSVYPAAGNERFYDDNVWIGLDMAEWYIITRDKRYLTQAEAVWNYLAQYGWDETCGGGVHWRELNEPSRSKNTCSTAPTGVLSCILYQLTNKQIYLDKAKECFNWLQTYMYDPSDHLYYDNASPKDDDPTQVGNIEKNKYSYNSGQPLQLACLLYKITQENSYLNLAKQIAEACHNKWFKQFHSDILKRDFKVLSPGHAWFNTIMCRGFFELYSIDKNSLYLEDIHSTMLHAWFGKAHHNNGLINNEDLSGLSGDIPAEDGGNKWQILHQGALVELYARL
;
A
#
# COMPACT_ATOMS: atom_id res chain seq x y z
N ILE A 1 6.77 1.72 13.94
CA ILE A 1 8.00 2.18 13.26
C ILE A 1 7.83 1.82 11.81
N ARG A 2 7.80 2.81 10.93
CA ARG A 2 7.86 2.60 9.49
C ARG A 2 9.16 3.15 8.98
N ASP A 3 9.89 2.30 8.27
CA ASP A 3 11.04 2.73 7.49
C ASP A 3 10.54 3.34 6.20
N ARG A 4 11.04 4.51 5.92
CA ARG A 4 10.94 5.09 4.60
C ARG A 4 12.33 5.25 4.04
N LEU A 5 12.44 5.08 2.73
CA LEU A 5 13.49 5.75 2.00
C LEU A 5 13.34 7.24 2.28
N ASN A 6 14.17 7.76 3.18
CA ASN A 6 13.96 9.10 3.65
C ASN A 6 14.64 10.11 2.75
N THR A 7 13.98 10.44 1.65
CA THR A 7 14.41 11.51 0.78
C THR A 7 13.92 12.89 1.22
N ASN A 8 12.93 12.91 2.14
CA ASN A 8 12.27 14.13 2.58
C ASN A 8 12.68 14.56 3.97
N ARG A 9 13.25 13.64 4.76
CA ARG A 9 13.48 13.79 6.19
C ARG A 9 14.80 13.16 6.55
N GLU A 10 15.87 13.79 6.06
CA GLU A 10 17.21 13.45 6.50
C GLU A 10 17.22 13.43 8.04
N LYS A 11 17.71 12.32 8.62
CA LYS A 11 17.82 12.14 10.07
C LYS A 11 16.51 12.06 10.84
N GLU A 12 15.43 11.64 10.21
CA GLU A 12 14.16 11.40 10.87
C GLU A 12 13.69 9.95 10.71
N LEU A 13 13.03 9.44 11.72
CA LEU A 13 12.33 8.14 11.71
C LEU A 13 10.89 8.34 12.14
N VAL A 14 9.94 7.68 11.48
CA VAL A 14 8.55 7.69 11.92
C VAL A 14 8.30 6.54 12.89
N VAL A 15 8.10 6.86 14.16
CA VAL A 15 7.77 5.88 15.20
C VAL A 15 6.27 5.78 15.33
N ASN A 16 5.70 4.68 14.82
CA ASN A 16 4.28 4.38 14.95
C ASN A 16 4.04 3.47 16.15
N PHE A 17 3.20 3.88 17.08
CA PHE A 17 2.79 3.06 18.20
C PHE A 17 1.29 3.15 18.48
N VAL A 18 0.72 2.04 18.94
CA VAL A 18 -0.70 1.91 19.30
C VAL A 18 -0.80 1.63 20.79
N ARG A 19 -1.71 2.32 21.47
CA ARG A 19 -2.06 2.01 22.86
C ARG A 19 -3.39 1.25 22.86
N LYS A 20 -3.34 -0.02 23.25
CA LYS A 20 -4.54 -0.87 23.36
C LYS A 20 -5.46 -0.39 24.49
N THR A 21 -4.89 0.12 25.57
CA THR A 21 -5.63 0.61 26.75
C THR A 21 -5.03 1.94 27.18
N TYR A 22 -5.88 2.94 27.42
CA TYR A 22 -5.46 4.18 28.02
C TYR A 22 -5.30 3.98 29.54
N VAL A 23 -4.08 4.20 30.02
CA VAL A 23 -3.78 4.27 31.45
C VAL A 23 -3.28 5.68 31.73
N LYS A 24 -3.86 6.33 32.73
CA LYS A 24 -3.49 7.68 33.15
C LYS A 24 -2.09 7.68 33.79
N ASP A 25 -1.42 8.81 33.69
CA ASP A 25 -0.11 9.05 34.32
C ASP A 25 1.00 8.10 33.86
N LEU A 26 1.03 7.82 32.54
CA LEU A 26 2.13 7.12 31.92
C LEU A 26 3.03 8.08 31.12
N GLN A 27 4.31 7.77 31.06
CA GLN A 27 5.23 8.29 30.06
C GLN A 27 5.40 7.26 28.93
N ILE A 28 5.65 7.75 27.73
CA ILE A 28 6.04 6.92 26.59
C ILE A 28 7.52 7.19 26.36
N GLU A 29 8.33 6.17 26.58
CA GLU A 29 9.75 6.23 26.32
C GLU A 29 10.03 5.68 24.93
N ILE A 30 10.70 6.48 24.11
CA ILE A 30 11.26 6.07 22.82
C ILE A 30 12.76 6.07 22.98
N ALA A 31 13.35 4.88 23.02
CA ALA A 31 14.79 4.67 23.07
C ALA A 31 15.31 4.34 21.68
N TYR A 32 16.45 4.89 21.30
CA TYR A 32 17.08 4.60 20.01
C TYR A 32 18.59 4.58 20.10
N ARG A 33 19.23 3.76 19.27
CA ARG A 33 20.68 3.70 19.09
C ARG A 33 21.04 3.35 17.67
N ARG A 34 22.15 3.88 17.19
CA ARG A 34 22.67 3.55 15.84
C ARG A 34 23.35 2.17 15.89
N ILE A 35 23.13 1.32 14.89
CA ILE A 35 23.60 -0.07 14.86
C ILE A 35 24.52 -0.41 13.68
N ASP A 36 24.62 0.47 12.66
CA ASP A 36 25.44 0.26 11.46
C ASP A 36 26.91 0.70 11.58
N THR A 37 27.34 1.16 12.76
CA THR A 37 28.69 1.67 12.97
C THR A 37 29.75 0.61 13.33
N GLY A 38 29.34 -0.64 13.48
CA GLY A 38 30.20 -1.73 13.96
C GLY A 38 30.63 -1.61 15.44
N LYS A 39 30.14 -0.60 16.15
CA LYS A 39 30.36 -0.39 17.59
C LYS A 39 29.02 -0.31 18.30
N THR A 40 28.90 -0.97 19.45
CA THR A 40 27.72 -0.81 20.31
C THR A 40 27.62 0.62 20.78
N GLN A 41 26.51 1.29 20.48
CA GLN A 41 26.24 2.65 20.96
C GLN A 41 25.29 2.62 22.14
N GLU A 42 25.40 3.62 23.00
CA GLU A 42 24.46 3.81 24.11
C GLU A 42 23.08 4.23 23.59
N TRP A 43 22.06 3.90 24.36
CA TRP A 43 20.69 4.30 24.05
C TRP A 43 20.48 5.79 24.32
N SER A 44 19.97 6.49 23.33
CA SER A 44 19.39 7.82 23.49
C SER A 44 17.90 7.67 23.77
N ILE A 45 17.34 8.53 24.63
CA ILE A 45 15.96 8.41 25.11
C ILE A 45 15.21 9.71 24.88
N VAL A 46 14.00 9.58 24.32
CA VAL A 46 12.99 10.64 24.25
C VAL A 46 11.80 10.24 25.11
N LEU A 47 11.38 11.14 26.00
CA LEU A 47 10.22 10.92 26.86
C LEU A 47 9.05 11.78 26.38
N LEU A 48 7.90 11.13 26.15
CA LEU A 48 6.66 11.79 25.77
C LEU A 48 5.65 11.70 26.94
N ASN A 49 4.88 12.77 27.13
CA ASN A 49 3.79 12.76 28.11
C ASN A 49 2.62 11.91 27.59
N GLY A 50 2.44 10.73 28.16
CA GLY A 50 1.38 9.79 27.77
C GLY A 50 -0.04 10.26 28.11
N ASN A 51 -0.21 11.35 28.86
CA ASN A 51 -1.51 12.00 29.14
C ASN A 51 -1.92 12.98 28.02
N ASP A 52 -1.00 13.36 27.15
CA ASP A 52 -1.33 14.22 26.00
C ASP A 52 -2.39 13.53 25.13
N VAL A 53 -3.45 14.26 24.79
CA VAL A 53 -4.59 13.76 24.01
C VAL A 53 -4.15 13.14 22.68
N LYS A 54 -3.11 13.70 22.05
CA LYS A 54 -2.55 13.18 20.79
C LYS A 54 -1.96 11.78 20.91
N TYR A 55 -1.58 11.33 22.13
CA TYR A 55 -1.01 9.99 22.38
C TYR A 55 -2.00 9.02 23.04
N LYS A 56 -3.26 9.43 23.25
CA LYS A 56 -4.26 8.61 23.97
C LYS A 56 -4.49 7.24 23.35
N ASN A 57 -4.54 7.17 22.03
CA ASN A 57 -4.80 5.92 21.26
C ASN A 57 -3.54 5.41 20.53
N GLY A 58 -2.41 6.08 20.68
CA GLY A 58 -1.20 5.90 19.91
C GLY A 58 -0.96 7.09 18.98
N ALA A 59 0.17 7.10 18.31
CA ALA A 59 0.53 8.19 17.39
C ALA A 59 1.59 7.75 16.38
N ASN A 60 1.77 8.58 15.36
CA ASN A 60 2.99 8.66 14.58
C ASN A 60 3.87 9.75 15.19
N TYR A 61 5.01 9.38 15.74
CA TYR A 61 5.97 10.32 16.31
C TYR A 61 7.19 10.44 15.38
N LEU A 62 7.58 11.67 15.08
CA LEU A 62 8.78 11.95 14.28
C LEU A 62 9.99 12.01 15.20
N LEU A 63 10.80 10.96 15.18
CA LEU A 63 12.02 10.86 15.96
C LEU A 63 13.17 11.49 15.17
N GLN A 64 13.73 12.57 15.68
CA GLN A 64 14.97 13.14 15.17
C GLN A 64 16.17 12.33 15.62
N VAL A 65 17.02 11.92 14.70
CA VAL A 65 18.25 11.21 14.98
C VAL A 65 19.47 12.06 14.56
N PRO A 66 20.63 11.90 15.24
CA PRO A 66 21.77 12.82 15.04
C PRO A 66 22.43 12.70 13.67
N SER A 67 22.31 11.56 13.01
CA SER A 67 22.94 11.29 11.72
C SER A 67 22.15 10.26 10.93
N GLU A 68 22.37 10.21 9.63
CA GLU A 68 21.88 9.15 8.78
C GLU A 68 22.49 7.80 9.18
N GLY A 69 21.72 6.73 9.02
CA GLY A 69 22.16 5.37 9.33
C GLY A 69 21.01 4.45 9.71
N THR A 70 21.37 3.25 10.17
CA THR A 70 20.41 2.26 10.68
C THR A 70 20.37 2.32 12.20
N TYR A 71 19.16 2.37 12.72
CA TYR A 71 18.89 2.51 14.15
C TYR A 71 18.02 1.37 14.65
N GLU A 72 18.33 0.90 15.87
CA GLU A 72 17.37 0.14 16.66
C GLU A 72 16.54 1.13 17.47
N VAL A 73 15.21 1.03 17.37
CA VAL A 73 14.26 1.90 18.08
C VAL A 73 13.33 1.04 18.93
N ALA A 74 13.18 1.38 20.18
CA ALA A 74 12.33 0.68 21.13
C ALA A 74 11.31 1.61 21.78
N VAL A 75 10.07 1.15 21.96
CA VAL A 75 9.02 1.89 22.65
C VAL A 75 8.60 1.16 23.91
N THR A 76 8.57 1.88 25.04
CA THR A 76 8.21 1.35 26.35
C THR A 76 7.23 2.31 27.03
N LEU A 77 6.21 1.77 27.71
CA LEU A 77 5.35 2.55 28.60
C LEU A 77 5.94 2.53 30.03
N VAL A 78 6.05 3.69 30.65
CA VAL A 78 6.63 3.85 31.97
C VAL A 78 5.62 4.49 32.92
N GLY A 79 5.24 3.79 33.97
CA GLY A 79 4.34 4.28 35.00
C GLY A 79 5.05 5.21 36.00
N VAL A 80 4.27 6.04 36.71
CA VAL A 80 4.78 6.97 37.76
C VAL A 80 5.51 6.27 38.90
N ASN A 81 5.23 4.99 39.11
CA ASN A 81 5.90 4.14 40.09
C ASN A 81 7.17 3.45 39.57
N GLY A 82 7.60 3.82 38.35
CA GLY A 82 8.75 3.22 37.67
C GLY A 82 8.51 1.84 37.02
N LEU A 83 7.29 1.29 37.09
CA LEU A 83 6.96 0.06 36.39
C LEU A 83 7.02 0.30 34.90
N ARG A 84 7.61 -0.65 34.17
CA ARG A 84 7.83 -0.60 32.76
C ARG A 84 7.06 -1.72 32.05
N SER A 85 6.42 -1.42 30.91
CA SER A 85 5.90 -2.46 30.04
C SER A 85 7.03 -3.24 29.38
N GLU A 86 6.70 -4.37 28.79
CA GLU A 86 7.59 -5.01 27.82
C GLU A 86 7.97 -4.00 26.73
N SER A 87 9.26 -3.91 26.43
CA SER A 87 9.79 -3.08 25.36
C SER A 87 9.69 -3.84 24.05
N LYS A 88 9.16 -3.19 23.02
CA LYS A 88 9.21 -3.71 21.65
C LYS A 88 10.17 -2.87 20.84
N SER A 89 11.20 -3.52 20.28
CA SER A 89 12.17 -2.87 19.40
C SER A 89 12.00 -3.28 17.96
N GLN A 90 12.43 -2.42 17.06
CA GLN A 90 12.50 -2.65 15.63
C GLN A 90 13.69 -1.88 15.06
N GLU A 91 14.33 -2.44 14.05
CA GLU A 91 15.33 -1.72 13.28
C GLU A 91 14.67 -0.80 12.26
N ALA A 92 15.25 0.38 12.07
CA ALA A 92 14.81 1.39 11.13
C ALA A 92 16.03 2.09 10.54
N ALA A 93 15.99 2.41 9.23
CA ALA A 93 17.08 3.09 8.54
C ALA A 93 16.65 4.48 8.06
N THR A 94 17.60 5.44 8.13
CA THR A 94 17.55 6.68 7.38
C THR A 94 18.31 6.50 6.07
N PHE A 95 17.89 7.19 5.03
CA PHE A 95 18.57 7.11 3.73
C PHE A 95 19.14 8.45 3.29
N GLU A 96 20.38 8.41 2.84
CA GLU A 96 20.98 9.51 2.13
C GLU A 96 20.65 9.42 0.63
N TYR A 97 19.63 10.17 0.19
CA TYR A 97 19.45 10.44 -1.22
C TYR A 97 19.55 11.92 -1.48
N ALA A 98 20.66 12.29 -2.10
CA ALA A 98 20.96 13.67 -2.39
C ALA A 98 19.90 14.31 -3.31
N GLN A 99 19.43 15.46 -2.93
CA GLN A 99 19.02 16.59 -3.76
C GLN A 99 17.56 16.72 -4.19
N MET A 100 16.73 15.67 -4.30
CA MET A 100 15.31 15.84 -4.60
C MET A 100 14.46 15.12 -3.57
N LYS A 101 13.63 15.88 -2.89
CA LYS A 101 12.70 15.32 -1.92
C LYS A 101 11.54 14.63 -2.65
N MET A 102 11.38 13.33 -2.50
CA MET A 102 10.26 12.58 -3.11
C MET A 102 8.91 13.11 -2.68
N PHE A 103 8.82 13.63 -1.45
CA PHE A 103 7.63 14.33 -1.00
C PHE A 103 7.26 15.51 -1.88
N ASP A 104 8.23 16.32 -2.31
CA ASP A 104 7.98 17.51 -3.15
C ASP A 104 7.44 17.07 -4.53
N CYS A 105 7.97 15.98 -5.10
CA CYS A 105 7.44 15.37 -6.31
C CYS A 105 6.00 14.87 -6.10
N ALA A 106 5.77 14.11 -5.05
CA ALA A 106 4.46 13.58 -4.69
C ALA A 106 3.44 14.69 -4.46
N HIS A 107 3.81 15.74 -3.71
CA HIS A 107 2.95 16.88 -3.41
C HIS A 107 2.61 17.68 -4.68
N THR A 108 3.60 17.91 -5.54
CA THR A 108 3.38 18.61 -6.81
C THR A 108 2.45 17.81 -7.72
N LEU A 109 2.69 16.50 -7.88
CA LEU A 109 1.83 15.64 -8.69
C LEU A 109 0.42 15.53 -8.09
N MET A 110 0.30 15.36 -6.75
CA MET A 110 -1.01 15.29 -6.08
C MET A 110 -1.80 16.57 -6.25
N THR A 111 -1.14 17.73 -6.22
CA THR A 111 -1.79 19.03 -6.49
C THR A 111 -2.42 19.03 -7.88
N LYS A 112 -1.71 18.53 -8.90
CA LYS A 112 -2.25 18.40 -10.26
C LYS A 112 -3.36 17.35 -10.35
N VAL A 113 -3.21 16.24 -9.64
CA VAL A 113 -4.27 15.20 -9.59
C VAL A 113 -5.54 15.77 -8.96
N ILE A 114 -5.44 16.52 -7.87
CA ILE A 114 -6.62 17.19 -7.27
C ILE A 114 -7.20 18.22 -8.25
N GLU A 115 -6.36 19.04 -8.87
CA GLU A 115 -6.82 20.08 -9.82
C GLU A 115 -7.59 19.51 -11.00
N TYR A 116 -7.13 18.39 -11.56
CA TYR A 116 -7.66 17.86 -12.82
C TYR A 116 -8.75 16.81 -12.66
N TYR A 117 -8.75 16.05 -11.58
CA TYR A 117 -9.64 14.91 -11.42
C TYR A 117 -10.62 15.03 -10.26
N TYR A 118 -10.28 15.84 -9.23
CA TYR A 118 -11.11 15.91 -8.04
C TYR A 118 -12.13 17.04 -8.15
N HIS A 119 -13.39 16.70 -8.05
CA HIS A 119 -14.40 17.74 -8.07
C HIS A 119 -15.41 17.61 -6.92
N LYS A 120 -15.81 18.76 -6.40
CA LYS A 120 -16.87 18.89 -5.42
C LYS A 120 -18.20 19.09 -6.15
N GLY A 121 -19.01 18.04 -6.16
CA GLY A 121 -20.38 18.05 -6.67
C GLY A 121 -21.33 17.59 -5.58
N PRO A 122 -22.54 17.12 -5.94
CA PRO A 122 -23.41 16.40 -5.01
C PRO A 122 -22.71 15.18 -4.39
N ARG A 123 -21.69 14.66 -5.06
CA ARG A 123 -20.73 13.66 -4.60
C ARG A 123 -19.33 14.20 -4.82
N THR A 124 -18.51 14.12 -3.82
CA THR A 124 -17.07 14.38 -3.91
C THR A 124 -16.41 13.14 -4.46
N CYS A 125 -15.80 13.20 -5.64
CA CYS A 125 -15.23 12.03 -6.29
C CYS A 125 -14.15 12.39 -7.31
N TRP A 126 -13.43 11.37 -7.76
CA TRP A 126 -12.43 11.46 -8.81
C TRP A 126 -13.06 11.23 -10.19
N GLN A 127 -12.68 12.04 -11.18
CA GLN A 127 -13.01 11.80 -12.58
C GLN A 127 -12.04 10.78 -13.21
N THR A 128 -12.49 10.09 -14.25
CA THR A 128 -11.68 9.04 -14.90
C THR A 128 -10.50 9.62 -15.66
N TRP A 129 -10.72 10.67 -16.45
CA TRP A 129 -9.77 11.15 -17.46
C TRP A 129 -9.43 12.63 -17.35
N TYR A 130 -8.18 12.95 -17.72
CA TYR A 130 -7.73 14.31 -18.05
C TYR A 130 -6.94 14.30 -19.37
N PRO A 131 -7.13 15.25 -20.32
CA PRO A 131 -8.29 16.16 -20.36
C PRO A 131 -9.60 15.39 -20.50
N LYS A 132 -10.69 15.96 -20.01
CA LYS A 132 -12.04 15.40 -20.17
C LYS A 132 -12.33 15.20 -21.66
N ALA A 133 -12.71 14.00 -22.05
CA ALA A 133 -13.01 13.70 -23.45
C ALA A 133 -14.49 13.79 -23.71
N ASP A 134 -14.86 14.56 -24.73
CA ASP A 134 -16.23 14.57 -25.25
C ASP A 134 -16.62 13.18 -25.74
N GLY A 135 -17.68 12.60 -25.17
CA GLY A 135 -18.27 11.34 -25.62
C GLY A 135 -17.69 10.05 -25.06
N TYR A 136 -16.67 10.09 -24.25
CA TYR A 136 -16.12 8.91 -23.56
C TYR A 136 -16.19 9.07 -22.05
N TRP A 137 -16.90 8.15 -21.33
CA TRP A 137 -16.93 8.01 -19.86
C TRP A 137 -16.69 9.33 -19.10
N ASP A 138 -17.51 10.31 -19.41
CA ASP A 138 -17.39 11.71 -19.04
C ASP A 138 -17.75 11.97 -17.57
N GLY A 139 -17.83 10.86 -16.79
CA GLY A 139 -18.29 10.89 -15.45
C GLY A 139 -17.22 10.55 -14.42
N ASP A 140 -17.71 10.34 -13.24
CA ASP A 140 -16.96 9.88 -12.11
C ASP A 140 -16.23 8.56 -12.43
N ALA A 141 -15.02 8.40 -11.94
CA ALA A 141 -14.31 7.14 -12.08
C ALA A 141 -15.11 5.99 -11.44
N LEU A 142 -14.99 4.80 -12.01
CA LEU A 142 -15.44 3.58 -11.35
C LEU A 142 -14.73 3.42 -9.99
N VAL A 143 -15.27 2.58 -9.13
CA VAL A 143 -14.75 2.37 -7.78
C VAL A 143 -13.26 2.03 -7.74
N TRP A 144 -12.72 1.32 -8.73
CA TRP A 144 -11.28 1.07 -8.85
C TRP A 144 -10.47 2.37 -9.02
N GLY A 145 -10.89 3.28 -9.89
CA GLY A 145 -10.26 4.61 -10.03
C GLY A 145 -10.44 5.48 -8.78
N GLN A 146 -11.61 5.41 -8.12
CA GLN A 146 -11.85 6.05 -6.83
C GLN A 146 -10.86 5.53 -5.77
N GLY A 147 -10.65 4.21 -5.73
CA GLY A 147 -9.68 3.56 -4.84
C GLY A 147 -8.25 4.00 -5.09
N SER A 148 -7.82 4.13 -6.36
CA SER A 148 -6.48 4.63 -6.67
C SER A 148 -6.26 6.08 -6.22
N GLY A 149 -7.26 6.95 -6.42
CA GLY A 149 -7.22 8.31 -5.89
C GLY A 149 -7.18 8.35 -4.37
N LEU A 150 -7.89 7.43 -3.69
CA LEU A 150 -7.87 7.28 -2.24
C LEU A 150 -6.50 6.79 -1.75
N SER A 151 -5.92 5.78 -2.39
CA SER A 151 -4.58 5.25 -2.07
C SER A 151 -3.53 6.35 -2.16
N ALA A 152 -3.59 7.18 -3.23
CA ALA A 152 -2.75 8.35 -3.38
C ALA A 152 -2.91 9.31 -2.20
N PHE A 153 -4.15 9.63 -1.85
CA PHE A 153 -4.44 10.54 -0.75
C PHE A 153 -3.95 10.01 0.60
N VAL A 154 -4.21 8.75 0.92
CA VAL A 154 -3.77 8.12 2.18
C VAL A 154 -2.24 8.06 2.26
N ALA A 155 -1.55 7.76 1.16
CA ALA A 155 -0.09 7.81 1.10
C ALA A 155 0.42 9.25 1.34
N MET A 156 -0.23 10.27 0.77
CA MET A 156 0.11 11.67 1.01
C MET A 156 -0.18 12.11 2.46
N ARG A 157 -1.24 11.60 3.09
CA ARG A 157 -1.51 11.86 4.53
C ARG A 157 -0.33 11.39 5.39
N GLU A 158 0.22 10.23 5.08
CA GLU A 158 1.40 9.73 5.78
C GLU A 158 2.67 10.52 5.39
N ALA A 159 2.89 10.75 4.10
CA ALA A 159 4.07 11.45 3.61
C ALA A 159 4.16 12.90 4.10
N SER A 160 3.03 13.56 4.32
CA SER A 160 2.97 14.95 4.79
C SER A 160 3.41 15.15 6.24
N LEU A 161 3.47 14.09 7.05
CA LEU A 161 3.81 14.20 8.47
C LEU A 161 5.19 14.83 8.65
N GLY A 162 5.28 15.95 9.41
CA GLY A 162 6.52 16.68 9.67
C GLY A 162 7.02 17.58 8.53
N THR A 163 6.26 17.72 7.44
CA THR A 163 6.65 18.54 6.29
C THR A 163 6.10 19.97 6.34
N GLY A 164 5.18 20.25 7.27
CA GLY A 164 4.41 21.49 7.31
C GLY A 164 3.15 21.46 6.44
N GLN A 165 2.91 20.38 5.69
CA GLN A 165 1.72 20.19 4.84
C GLN A 165 0.65 19.29 5.49
N GLU A 166 0.83 18.89 6.74
CA GLU A 166 -0.08 17.99 7.44
C GLU A 166 -1.50 18.51 7.48
N ARG A 167 -1.67 19.79 7.83
CA ARG A 167 -3.01 20.42 7.93
C ARG A 167 -3.71 20.54 6.60
N HIS A 168 -2.96 20.70 5.51
CA HIS A 168 -3.52 20.71 4.17
C HIS A 168 -4.24 19.41 3.86
N TYR A 169 -3.53 18.28 4.01
CA TYR A 169 -4.12 16.97 3.74
C TYR A 169 -5.15 16.57 4.79
N GLU A 170 -4.94 16.88 6.07
CA GLU A 170 -5.91 16.63 7.14
C GLU A 170 -7.26 17.30 6.86
N SER A 171 -7.25 18.51 6.31
CA SER A 171 -8.48 19.24 5.99
C SER A 171 -9.35 18.55 4.93
N LEU A 172 -8.79 17.64 4.16
CA LEU A 172 -9.47 16.88 3.10
C LEU A 172 -10.03 15.53 3.59
N ASP A 173 -9.67 15.06 4.81
CA ASP A 173 -10.05 13.74 5.32
C ASP A 173 -11.55 13.47 5.22
N ASN A 174 -12.39 14.41 5.64
CA ASN A 174 -13.85 14.23 5.60
C ASN A 174 -14.40 14.18 4.17
N ASP A 175 -13.88 15.02 3.29
CA ASP A 175 -14.32 15.06 1.89
C ASP A 175 -13.98 13.74 1.18
N MET A 176 -12.73 13.27 1.33
CA MET A 176 -12.28 12.02 0.74
C MET A 176 -13.03 10.81 1.28
N PHE A 177 -13.25 10.77 2.60
CA PHE A 177 -14.03 9.71 3.22
C PHE A 177 -15.47 9.71 2.72
N SER A 178 -16.14 10.86 2.69
CA SER A 178 -17.51 10.97 2.20
C SER A 178 -17.63 10.59 0.73
N GLY A 179 -16.62 10.94 -0.09
CA GLY A 179 -16.58 10.60 -1.50
C GLY A 179 -16.59 9.09 -1.72
N ILE A 180 -15.65 8.37 -1.09
CA ILE A 180 -15.59 6.91 -1.25
C ILE A 180 -16.79 6.21 -0.59
N GLN A 181 -17.32 6.75 0.54
CA GLN A 181 -18.51 6.20 1.18
C GLN A 181 -19.77 6.27 0.30
N ALA A 182 -19.83 7.17 -0.69
CA ALA A 182 -20.93 7.18 -1.64
C ALA A 182 -21.05 5.87 -2.47
N PHE A 183 -19.95 5.11 -2.58
CA PHE A 183 -19.91 3.80 -3.26
C PHE A 183 -20.19 2.62 -2.32
N TRP A 184 -20.32 2.84 -1.01
CA TRP A 184 -20.64 1.83 0.01
C TRP A 184 -22.14 1.57 0.04
N ILE A 185 -22.61 0.65 -0.79
CA ILE A 185 -24.03 0.47 -1.14
C ILE A 185 -24.60 -0.77 -0.48
N ALA A 186 -25.74 -0.62 0.23
CA ALA A 186 -26.56 -1.73 0.70
C ALA A 186 -27.39 -2.27 -0.46
N ASP A 187 -27.16 -3.53 -0.84
CA ASP A 187 -27.86 -4.22 -1.91
C ASP A 187 -27.75 -5.74 -1.73
N ARG A 188 -28.72 -6.50 -2.20
CA ARG A 188 -28.71 -7.97 -2.14
C ARG A 188 -28.43 -8.55 -0.74
N GLY A 189 -28.95 -7.89 0.31
CA GLY A 189 -28.81 -8.32 1.71
C GLY A 189 -27.42 -8.11 2.33
N ARG A 190 -26.53 -7.36 1.68
CA ARG A 190 -25.19 -7.04 2.15
C ARG A 190 -24.76 -5.64 1.72
N THR A 191 -23.76 -5.08 2.39
CA THR A 191 -23.22 -3.76 2.06
C THR A 191 -21.75 -3.91 1.63
N ALA A 192 -21.40 -3.32 0.50
CA ALA A 192 -20.04 -3.32 -0.04
C ALA A 192 -19.84 -2.16 -1.04
N TYR A 193 -18.60 -1.91 -1.40
CA TYR A 193 -18.29 -0.96 -2.46
C TYR A 193 -18.73 -1.53 -3.82
N SER A 194 -19.58 -0.77 -4.49
CA SER A 194 -20.12 -1.07 -5.81
C SER A 194 -19.37 -0.33 -6.89
N VAL A 195 -19.30 -0.90 -8.11
CA VAL A 195 -18.63 -0.25 -9.26
C VAL A 195 -19.14 1.18 -9.49
N TYR A 196 -20.46 1.40 -9.34
CA TYR A 196 -21.09 2.72 -9.33
C TYR A 196 -21.81 2.96 -8.01
N PRO A 197 -22.05 4.22 -7.62
CA PRO A 197 -22.70 4.56 -6.36
C PRO A 197 -24.23 4.39 -6.43
N ALA A 198 -24.68 3.18 -6.81
CA ALA A 198 -26.10 2.81 -6.91
C ALA A 198 -26.29 1.30 -6.70
N ALA A 199 -27.46 0.90 -6.23
CA ALA A 199 -27.85 -0.51 -6.13
C ALA A 199 -27.99 -1.16 -7.52
N GLY A 200 -27.89 -2.50 -7.60
CA GLY A 200 -28.01 -3.26 -8.82
C GLY A 200 -26.73 -3.38 -9.64
N ASN A 201 -25.68 -2.69 -9.26
CA ASN A 201 -24.38 -2.76 -9.95
C ASN A 201 -23.52 -3.94 -9.45
N GLU A 202 -22.51 -4.28 -10.24
CA GLU A 202 -21.48 -5.25 -9.93
C GLU A 202 -20.64 -4.80 -8.73
N ARG A 203 -20.08 -5.77 -8.02
CA ARG A 203 -19.14 -5.58 -6.92
C ARG A 203 -17.98 -6.53 -7.11
N PHE A 204 -16.78 -5.98 -7.16
CA PHE A 204 -15.57 -6.76 -7.23
C PHE A 204 -14.94 -6.88 -5.84
N TYR A 205 -14.53 -8.08 -5.48
CA TYR A 205 -13.91 -8.32 -4.17
C TYR A 205 -12.52 -7.70 -4.07
N ASP A 206 -11.77 -7.67 -5.17
CA ASP A 206 -10.48 -6.97 -5.23
C ASP A 206 -10.64 -5.45 -5.09
N ASP A 207 -11.59 -4.81 -5.79
CA ASP A 207 -11.89 -3.38 -5.60
C ASP A 207 -12.19 -3.04 -4.13
N ASN A 208 -12.96 -3.91 -3.47
CA ASN A 208 -13.29 -3.73 -2.07
C ASN A 208 -12.06 -3.85 -1.17
N VAL A 209 -11.22 -4.87 -1.38
CA VAL A 209 -10.07 -5.08 -0.50
C VAL A 209 -9.04 -3.96 -0.60
N TRP A 210 -8.83 -3.38 -1.79
CA TRP A 210 -7.92 -2.24 -1.94
C TRP A 210 -8.35 -1.06 -1.08
N ILE A 211 -9.64 -0.73 -1.09
CA ILE A 211 -10.21 0.32 -0.22
C ILE A 211 -10.10 -0.08 1.26
N GLY A 212 -10.31 -1.35 1.59
CA GLY A 212 -10.14 -1.86 2.96
C GLY A 212 -8.71 -1.67 3.49
N LEU A 213 -7.70 -1.88 2.64
CA LEU A 213 -6.30 -1.63 2.96
C LEU A 213 -6.04 -0.14 3.22
N ASP A 214 -6.54 0.74 2.36
CA ASP A 214 -6.42 2.18 2.54
C ASP A 214 -7.09 2.65 3.83
N MET A 215 -8.26 2.11 4.18
CA MET A 215 -8.94 2.40 5.45
C MET A 215 -8.10 1.96 6.65
N ALA A 216 -7.47 0.78 6.60
CA ALA A 216 -6.61 0.31 7.67
C ALA A 216 -5.35 1.20 7.81
N GLU A 217 -4.72 1.59 6.71
CA GLU A 217 -3.61 2.55 6.71
C GLU A 217 -4.02 3.92 7.23
N TRP A 218 -5.17 4.43 6.80
CA TRP A 218 -5.68 5.72 7.26
C TRP A 218 -5.95 5.73 8.77
N TYR A 219 -6.48 4.62 9.33
CA TYR A 219 -6.56 4.46 10.77
C TYR A 219 -5.18 4.46 11.44
N ILE A 220 -4.18 3.83 10.85
CA ILE A 220 -2.81 3.83 11.38
C ILE A 220 -2.27 5.27 11.49
N ILE A 221 -2.57 6.11 10.51
CA ILE A 221 -2.10 7.50 10.44
C ILE A 221 -2.85 8.39 11.44
N THR A 222 -4.18 8.30 11.46
CA THR A 222 -5.05 9.28 12.14
C THR A 222 -5.56 8.84 13.50
N ARG A 223 -5.66 7.54 13.74
CA ARG A 223 -6.34 6.91 14.89
C ARG A 223 -7.86 7.19 14.95
N ASP A 224 -8.44 7.68 13.87
CA ASP A 224 -9.90 7.83 13.76
C ASP A 224 -10.55 6.45 13.54
N LYS A 225 -11.37 6.06 14.51
CA LYS A 225 -12.02 4.74 14.52
C LYS A 225 -12.95 4.50 13.34
N ARG A 226 -13.43 5.55 12.67
CA ARG A 226 -14.28 5.40 11.48
C ARG A 226 -13.57 4.54 10.44
N TYR A 227 -12.28 4.75 10.23
CA TYR A 227 -11.50 4.03 9.24
C TYR A 227 -11.27 2.56 9.63
N LEU A 228 -10.97 2.28 10.90
CA LEU A 228 -10.87 0.89 11.36
C LEU A 228 -12.19 0.14 11.22
N THR A 229 -13.30 0.78 11.63
CA THR A 229 -14.65 0.21 11.49
C THR A 229 -14.95 -0.13 10.02
N GLN A 230 -14.57 0.76 9.09
CA GLN A 230 -14.79 0.52 7.67
C GLN A 230 -13.87 -0.60 7.12
N ALA A 231 -12.60 -0.65 7.55
CA ALA A 231 -11.69 -1.74 7.18
C ALA A 231 -12.22 -3.11 7.66
N GLU A 232 -12.70 -3.19 8.90
CA GLU A 232 -13.33 -4.40 9.44
C GLU A 232 -14.63 -4.77 8.70
N ALA A 233 -15.44 -3.78 8.29
CA ALA A 233 -16.66 -4.02 7.52
C ALA A 233 -16.35 -4.59 6.12
N VAL A 234 -15.32 -4.07 5.45
CA VAL A 234 -14.82 -4.62 4.18
C VAL A 234 -14.31 -6.03 4.38
N TRP A 235 -13.48 -6.26 5.41
CA TRP A 235 -12.97 -7.60 5.69
C TRP A 235 -14.09 -8.61 5.94
N ASN A 236 -15.13 -8.22 6.69
CA ASN A 236 -16.30 -9.07 6.91
C ASN A 236 -17.01 -9.42 5.59
N TYR A 237 -17.13 -8.46 4.66
CA TYR A 237 -17.69 -8.72 3.34
C TYR A 237 -16.86 -9.76 2.56
N LEU A 238 -15.54 -9.62 2.56
CA LEU A 238 -14.63 -10.56 1.89
C LEU A 238 -14.68 -11.96 2.51
N ALA A 239 -14.64 -12.04 3.84
CA ALA A 239 -14.58 -13.30 4.55
C ALA A 239 -15.90 -14.08 4.51
N GLN A 240 -17.05 -13.38 4.52
CA GLN A 240 -18.36 -14.01 4.55
C GLN A 240 -18.93 -14.34 3.17
N TYR A 241 -18.62 -13.52 2.17
CA TYR A 241 -19.26 -13.62 0.85
C TYR A 241 -18.26 -13.86 -0.30
N GLY A 242 -17.02 -13.45 -0.12
CA GLY A 242 -15.95 -13.67 -1.11
C GLY A 242 -15.30 -15.05 -1.01
N TRP A 243 -15.27 -15.63 0.19
CA TRP A 243 -14.66 -16.93 0.46
C TRP A 243 -15.71 -18.03 0.51
N ASP A 244 -15.50 -19.11 -0.23
CA ASP A 244 -16.25 -20.37 -0.11
C ASP A 244 -15.35 -21.55 -0.52
N GLU A 245 -15.91 -22.77 -0.55
CA GLU A 245 -15.17 -23.99 -0.88
C GLU A 245 -14.88 -24.18 -2.38
N THR A 246 -15.37 -23.29 -3.24
CA THR A 246 -15.06 -23.33 -4.69
C THR A 246 -13.55 -23.24 -4.89
N CYS A 247 -12.99 -24.06 -5.78
CA CYS A 247 -11.54 -24.18 -6.03
C CYS A 247 -10.72 -24.45 -4.76
N GLY A 248 -11.27 -25.16 -3.78
CA GLY A 248 -10.60 -25.45 -2.50
C GLY A 248 -10.38 -24.22 -1.62
N GLY A 249 -11.16 -23.15 -1.80
CA GLY A 249 -11.04 -21.89 -1.08
C GLY A 249 -10.64 -20.70 -1.96
N GLY A 250 -10.04 -19.66 -1.33
CA GLY A 250 -9.70 -18.40 -2.00
C GLY A 250 -10.88 -17.43 -2.08
N VAL A 251 -10.58 -16.20 -2.49
CA VAL A 251 -11.59 -15.15 -2.64
C VAL A 251 -11.97 -15.02 -4.11
N HIS A 252 -13.27 -14.97 -4.40
CA HIS A 252 -13.80 -14.71 -5.74
C HIS A 252 -13.32 -13.36 -6.28
N TRP A 253 -13.36 -13.20 -7.61
CA TRP A 253 -13.09 -11.92 -8.23
C TRP A 253 -14.27 -10.96 -8.06
N ARG A 254 -15.51 -11.44 -8.34
CA ARG A 254 -16.70 -10.60 -8.32
C ARG A 254 -17.90 -11.31 -7.70
N GLU A 255 -18.88 -10.51 -7.28
CA GLU A 255 -20.05 -10.98 -6.54
C GLU A 255 -21.10 -11.66 -7.42
N LEU A 256 -21.39 -11.10 -8.59
CA LEU A 256 -22.36 -11.68 -9.51
C LEU A 256 -21.78 -12.93 -10.14
N ASN A 257 -22.54 -14.02 -10.01
CA ASN A 257 -22.13 -15.30 -10.55
C ASN A 257 -22.03 -15.24 -12.07
N GLU A 258 -20.80 -15.23 -12.53
CA GLU A 258 -20.50 -15.48 -13.92
C GLU A 258 -20.13 -16.95 -14.13
N PRO A 259 -20.16 -17.45 -15.38
CA PRO A 259 -19.81 -18.84 -15.66
C PRO A 259 -18.47 -19.28 -15.06
N SER A 260 -17.52 -18.37 -14.90
CA SER A 260 -16.18 -18.71 -14.44
C SER A 260 -16.05 -18.97 -12.95
N ARG A 261 -16.88 -18.37 -12.09
CA ARG A 261 -16.74 -18.47 -10.62
C ARG A 261 -15.30 -18.46 -10.11
N SER A 262 -14.42 -17.71 -10.78
CA SER A 262 -12.98 -17.78 -10.52
C SER A 262 -12.61 -17.29 -9.13
N LYS A 263 -11.56 -17.89 -8.59
CA LYS A 263 -10.84 -17.43 -7.41
C LYS A 263 -9.55 -16.76 -7.86
N ASN A 264 -9.35 -15.53 -7.47
CA ASN A 264 -8.28 -14.72 -8.04
C ASN A 264 -7.19 -14.40 -7.02
N THR A 265 -5.96 -14.36 -7.51
CA THR A 265 -4.79 -13.93 -6.73
C THR A 265 -4.97 -12.49 -6.25
N CYS A 266 -5.48 -11.59 -7.13
CA CYS A 266 -5.73 -10.18 -6.84
C CYS A 266 -6.80 -9.92 -5.76
N SER A 267 -7.67 -10.88 -5.48
CA SER A 267 -8.64 -10.80 -4.39
C SER A 267 -8.12 -11.49 -3.12
N THR A 268 -7.48 -12.66 -3.29
CA THR A 268 -7.08 -13.50 -2.16
C THR A 268 -5.84 -12.97 -1.43
N ALA A 269 -4.80 -12.59 -2.17
CA ALA A 269 -3.56 -12.11 -1.56
C ALA A 269 -3.77 -10.82 -0.74
N PRO A 270 -4.41 -9.76 -1.27
CA PRO A 270 -4.65 -8.55 -0.49
C PRO A 270 -5.65 -8.76 0.66
N THR A 271 -6.58 -9.75 0.57
CA THR A 271 -7.41 -10.15 1.73
C THR A 271 -6.53 -10.70 2.85
N GLY A 272 -5.52 -11.51 2.52
CA GLY A 272 -4.53 -11.97 3.49
C GLY A 272 -3.71 -10.81 4.08
N VAL A 273 -3.30 -9.84 3.27
CA VAL A 273 -2.58 -8.62 3.73
C VAL A 273 -3.45 -7.81 4.69
N LEU A 274 -4.71 -7.52 4.32
CA LEU A 274 -5.66 -6.81 5.18
C LEU A 274 -5.87 -7.56 6.50
N SER A 275 -5.98 -8.88 6.45
CA SER A 275 -6.11 -9.73 7.63
C SER A 275 -4.91 -9.61 8.56
N CYS A 276 -3.68 -9.63 8.05
CA CYS A 276 -2.47 -9.40 8.85
C CYS A 276 -2.48 -8.02 9.52
N ILE A 277 -2.83 -6.96 8.78
CA ILE A 277 -2.89 -5.60 9.31
C ILE A 277 -3.97 -5.51 10.42
N LEU A 278 -5.17 -6.05 10.19
CA LEU A 278 -6.24 -6.06 11.19
C LEU A 278 -5.86 -6.88 12.42
N TYR A 279 -5.14 -7.99 12.28
CA TYR A 279 -4.58 -8.72 13.40
C TYR A 279 -3.63 -7.85 14.23
N GLN A 280 -2.69 -7.18 13.58
CA GLN A 280 -1.75 -6.29 14.26
C GLN A 280 -2.46 -5.13 14.99
N LEU A 281 -3.55 -4.61 14.43
CA LEU A 281 -4.31 -3.51 15.01
C LEU A 281 -5.24 -3.94 16.16
N THR A 282 -5.81 -5.14 16.10
CA THR A 282 -6.88 -5.57 17.00
C THR A 282 -6.55 -6.76 17.88
N ASN A 283 -5.55 -7.56 17.48
CA ASN A 283 -5.16 -8.82 18.10
C ASN A 283 -6.26 -9.90 18.10
N LYS A 284 -7.23 -9.82 17.17
CA LYS A 284 -8.29 -10.81 17.02
C LYS A 284 -7.78 -11.99 16.17
N GLN A 285 -7.75 -13.19 16.75
CA GLN A 285 -7.17 -14.39 16.11
C GLN A 285 -7.78 -14.72 14.76
N ILE A 286 -9.08 -14.47 14.56
CA ILE A 286 -9.78 -14.74 13.30
C ILE A 286 -9.10 -14.08 12.08
N TYR A 287 -8.47 -12.94 12.27
CA TYR A 287 -7.73 -12.27 11.19
C TYR A 287 -6.44 -13.02 10.83
N LEU A 288 -5.68 -13.47 11.83
CA LEU A 288 -4.45 -14.24 11.56
C LEU A 288 -4.77 -15.60 10.92
N ASP A 289 -5.85 -16.25 11.36
CA ASP A 289 -6.30 -17.52 10.78
C ASP A 289 -6.66 -17.32 9.29
N LYS A 290 -7.43 -16.29 8.96
CA LYS A 290 -7.77 -15.97 7.56
C LYS A 290 -6.55 -15.60 6.72
N ALA A 291 -5.58 -14.87 7.27
CA ALA A 291 -4.32 -14.56 6.58
C ALA A 291 -3.55 -15.84 6.19
N LYS A 292 -3.48 -16.81 7.12
CA LYS A 292 -2.85 -18.11 6.87
C LYS A 292 -3.64 -18.95 5.85
N GLU A 293 -4.96 -18.93 5.90
CA GLU A 293 -5.81 -19.59 4.88
C GLU A 293 -5.56 -19.01 3.48
N CYS A 294 -5.55 -17.67 3.34
CA CYS A 294 -5.22 -17.01 2.08
C CYS A 294 -3.83 -17.41 1.59
N PHE A 295 -2.83 -17.36 2.45
CA PHE A 295 -1.47 -17.75 2.11
C PHE A 295 -1.40 -19.21 1.64
N ASN A 296 -2.00 -20.14 2.37
CA ASN A 296 -1.98 -21.57 2.03
C ASN A 296 -2.66 -21.84 0.69
N TRP A 297 -3.79 -21.20 0.41
CA TRP A 297 -4.47 -21.33 -0.88
C TRP A 297 -3.58 -20.82 -2.03
N LEU A 298 -2.95 -19.66 -1.86
CA LEU A 298 -2.03 -19.09 -2.85
C LEU A 298 -0.84 -20.02 -3.11
N GLN A 299 -0.24 -20.59 -2.06
CA GLN A 299 0.88 -21.52 -2.20
C GLN A 299 0.47 -22.82 -2.90
N THR A 300 -0.74 -23.29 -2.65
CA THR A 300 -1.23 -24.56 -3.19
C THR A 300 -1.57 -24.48 -4.67
N TYR A 301 -2.20 -23.37 -5.11
CA TYR A 301 -2.81 -23.30 -6.43
C TYR A 301 -2.22 -22.21 -7.34
N MET A 302 -1.71 -21.12 -6.80
CA MET A 302 -1.29 -19.96 -7.61
C MET A 302 0.22 -19.80 -7.73
N TYR A 303 0.99 -20.34 -6.80
CA TYR A 303 2.44 -20.23 -6.81
C TYR A 303 3.08 -21.10 -7.89
N ASP A 304 3.94 -20.50 -8.70
CA ASP A 304 4.78 -21.21 -9.67
C ASP A 304 6.20 -21.40 -9.10
N PRO A 305 6.58 -22.63 -8.70
CA PRO A 305 7.90 -22.87 -8.12
C PRO A 305 9.05 -22.75 -9.15
N SER A 306 8.73 -22.69 -10.45
CA SER A 306 9.76 -22.60 -11.49
C SER A 306 10.38 -21.21 -11.61
N ASP A 307 9.63 -20.15 -11.22
CA ASP A 307 10.09 -18.77 -11.29
C ASP A 307 9.69 -17.92 -10.06
N HIS A 308 9.11 -18.53 -9.03
CA HIS A 308 8.70 -17.90 -7.77
C HIS A 308 7.65 -16.78 -7.91
N LEU A 309 6.85 -16.79 -8.98
CA LEU A 309 5.80 -15.84 -9.25
C LEU A 309 4.42 -16.50 -9.14
N TYR A 310 3.35 -15.69 -9.20
CA TYR A 310 2.00 -16.17 -9.03
C TYR A 310 1.16 -16.04 -10.29
N TYR A 311 0.36 -17.06 -10.55
CA TYR A 311 -0.66 -17.10 -11.59
C TYR A 311 -1.83 -16.18 -11.27
N ASP A 312 -2.69 -15.91 -12.26
CA ASP A 312 -3.78 -14.95 -12.13
C ASP A 312 -4.97 -15.49 -11.36
N ASN A 313 -5.57 -16.57 -11.83
CA ASN A 313 -6.78 -17.12 -11.23
C ASN A 313 -6.94 -18.62 -11.44
N ALA A 314 -7.83 -19.21 -10.64
CA ALA A 314 -8.29 -20.59 -10.78
C ALA A 314 -9.79 -20.62 -11.02
N SER A 315 -10.25 -21.47 -11.95
CA SER A 315 -11.65 -21.77 -12.20
C SER A 315 -11.99 -23.19 -11.73
N PRO A 316 -13.22 -23.45 -11.24
CA PRO A 316 -13.61 -24.76 -10.74
C PRO A 316 -13.74 -25.80 -11.85
N LYS A 317 -13.73 -27.08 -11.46
CA LYS A 317 -14.18 -28.15 -12.35
C LYS A 317 -15.71 -28.12 -12.50
N ASP A 318 -16.17 -28.49 -13.69
CA ASP A 318 -17.61 -28.51 -13.99
C ASP A 318 -18.38 -29.55 -13.15
N ASP A 319 -17.76 -30.72 -12.89
CA ASP A 319 -18.34 -31.86 -12.18
C ASP A 319 -18.14 -31.79 -10.66
N ASP A 320 -17.13 -31.06 -10.19
CA ASP A 320 -16.85 -30.85 -8.77
C ASP A 320 -16.31 -29.44 -8.52
N PRO A 321 -17.16 -28.45 -8.25
CA PRO A 321 -16.72 -27.07 -8.06
C PRO A 321 -15.75 -26.85 -6.90
N THR A 322 -15.62 -27.77 -5.97
CA THR A 322 -14.65 -27.65 -4.86
C THR A 322 -13.22 -27.87 -5.33
N GLN A 323 -13.04 -28.47 -6.50
CA GLN A 323 -11.73 -28.70 -7.09
C GLN A 323 -11.37 -27.65 -8.15
N VAL A 324 -10.08 -27.37 -8.27
CA VAL A 324 -9.53 -26.53 -9.34
C VAL A 324 -9.59 -27.29 -10.66
N GLY A 325 -10.27 -26.71 -11.65
CA GLY A 325 -10.36 -27.24 -13.03
C GLY A 325 -9.32 -26.68 -13.96
N ASN A 326 -9.19 -25.34 -13.97
CA ASN A 326 -8.21 -24.64 -14.80
C ASN A 326 -7.50 -23.54 -14.00
N ILE A 327 -6.23 -23.29 -14.34
CA ILE A 327 -5.45 -22.18 -13.80
C ILE A 327 -5.04 -21.27 -14.95
N GLU A 328 -5.44 -19.99 -14.89
CA GLU A 328 -4.97 -18.96 -15.80
C GLU A 328 -3.55 -18.55 -15.40
N LYS A 329 -2.59 -18.88 -16.26
CA LYS A 329 -1.16 -18.78 -15.95
C LYS A 329 -0.51 -17.44 -16.28
N ASN A 330 -1.28 -16.44 -16.67
CA ASN A 330 -0.76 -15.09 -16.81
C ASN A 330 -0.19 -14.60 -15.48
N LYS A 331 0.88 -13.80 -15.56
CA LYS A 331 1.57 -13.29 -14.37
C LYS A 331 1.65 -11.77 -14.47
N TYR A 332 0.93 -11.13 -13.56
CA TYR A 332 0.90 -9.68 -13.41
C TYR A 332 1.72 -9.26 -12.19
N SER A 333 2.31 -8.06 -12.23
CA SER A 333 3.21 -7.59 -11.17
C SER A 333 2.52 -7.52 -9.81
N TYR A 334 1.29 -7.03 -9.72
CA TYR A 334 0.52 -6.95 -8.48
C TYR A 334 0.16 -8.34 -7.91
N ASN A 335 -0.07 -9.34 -8.77
CA ASN A 335 -0.34 -10.72 -8.35
C ASN A 335 0.85 -11.41 -7.68
N SER A 336 2.06 -10.91 -7.86
CA SER A 336 3.24 -11.41 -7.14
C SER A 336 3.66 -10.46 -6.00
N GLY A 337 3.45 -9.15 -6.16
CA GLY A 337 3.76 -8.16 -5.12
C GLY A 337 2.91 -8.29 -3.86
N GLN A 338 1.63 -8.67 -3.97
CA GLN A 338 0.77 -8.85 -2.81
C GLN A 338 1.09 -10.13 -2.01
N PRO A 339 1.33 -11.30 -2.61
CA PRO A 339 1.89 -12.44 -1.89
C PRO A 339 3.25 -12.15 -1.22
N LEU A 340 4.11 -11.34 -1.85
CA LEU A 340 5.35 -10.85 -1.22
C LEU A 340 5.03 -10.07 0.06
N GLN A 341 4.11 -9.11 0.00
CA GLN A 341 3.71 -8.31 1.16
C GLN A 341 3.08 -9.20 2.25
N LEU A 342 2.22 -10.14 1.87
CA LEU A 342 1.60 -11.10 2.80
C LEU A 342 2.65 -11.96 3.52
N ALA A 343 3.62 -12.50 2.80
CA ALA A 343 4.70 -13.29 3.39
C ALA A 343 5.54 -12.45 4.38
N CYS A 344 5.85 -11.21 4.05
CA CYS A 344 6.54 -10.29 4.95
C CYS A 344 5.75 -10.03 6.25
N LEU A 345 4.45 -9.78 6.14
CA LEU A 345 3.58 -9.53 7.29
C LEU A 345 3.41 -10.78 8.17
N LEU A 346 3.24 -11.95 7.56
CA LEU A 346 3.20 -13.22 8.30
C LEU A 346 4.51 -13.47 9.04
N TYR A 347 5.67 -13.21 8.42
CA TYR A 347 6.95 -13.27 9.12
C TYR A 347 7.00 -12.31 10.32
N LYS A 348 6.58 -11.05 10.15
CA LYS A 348 6.56 -10.07 11.26
C LYS A 348 5.69 -10.53 12.44
N ILE A 349 4.60 -11.26 12.16
CA ILE A 349 3.67 -11.74 13.18
C ILE A 349 4.16 -13.02 13.82
N THR A 350 4.61 -13.99 13.03
CA THR A 350 4.90 -15.35 13.51
C THR A 350 6.37 -15.61 13.82
N GLN A 351 7.28 -14.82 13.24
CA GLN A 351 8.73 -15.02 13.26
C GLN A 351 9.20 -16.34 12.59
N GLU A 352 8.36 -16.93 11.76
CA GLU A 352 8.70 -18.14 11.01
C GLU A 352 9.53 -17.80 9.76
N ASN A 353 10.79 -18.19 9.75
CA ASN A 353 11.75 -17.89 8.67
C ASN A 353 11.34 -18.40 7.28
N SER A 354 10.46 -19.38 7.18
CA SER A 354 9.91 -19.87 5.91
C SER A 354 9.22 -18.76 5.12
N TYR A 355 8.47 -17.89 5.80
CA TYR A 355 7.82 -16.74 5.16
C TYR A 355 8.85 -15.71 4.63
N LEU A 356 9.87 -15.38 5.43
CA LEU A 356 10.90 -14.44 5.00
C LEU A 356 11.73 -14.97 3.83
N ASN A 357 12.09 -16.25 3.86
CA ASN A 357 12.83 -16.88 2.77
C ASN A 357 12.02 -16.86 1.46
N LEU A 358 10.74 -17.18 1.53
CA LEU A 358 9.84 -17.10 0.37
C LEU A 358 9.69 -15.63 -0.11
N ALA A 359 9.51 -14.68 0.80
CA ALA A 359 9.42 -13.27 0.46
C ALA A 359 10.64 -12.79 -0.33
N LYS A 360 11.86 -13.19 0.07
CA LYS A 360 13.09 -12.86 -0.66
C LYS A 360 13.13 -13.48 -2.06
N GLN A 361 12.68 -14.72 -2.22
CA GLN A 361 12.59 -15.38 -3.54
C GLN A 361 11.60 -14.68 -4.46
N ILE A 362 10.42 -14.32 -3.93
CA ILE A 362 9.40 -13.57 -4.70
C ILE A 362 9.94 -12.20 -5.10
N ALA A 363 10.59 -11.48 -4.18
CA ALA A 363 11.13 -10.16 -4.45
C ALA A 363 12.19 -10.18 -5.55
N GLU A 364 13.12 -11.13 -5.49
CA GLU A 364 14.13 -11.32 -6.54
C GLU A 364 13.48 -11.66 -7.89
N ALA A 365 12.48 -12.54 -7.91
CA ALA A 365 11.73 -12.92 -9.10
C ALA A 365 10.98 -11.73 -9.71
N CYS A 366 10.28 -10.92 -8.88
CA CYS A 366 9.60 -9.70 -9.30
C CYS A 366 10.59 -8.69 -9.90
N HIS A 367 11.72 -8.47 -9.23
CA HIS A 367 12.74 -7.55 -9.69
C HIS A 367 13.36 -8.00 -11.02
N ASN A 368 13.63 -9.29 -11.19
CA ASN A 368 14.17 -9.82 -12.45
C ASN A 368 13.16 -9.76 -13.60
N LYS A 369 11.87 -9.88 -13.34
CA LYS A 369 10.83 -9.88 -14.38
C LYS A 369 10.40 -8.49 -14.79
N TRP A 370 10.19 -7.58 -13.84
CA TRP A 370 9.57 -6.28 -14.09
C TRP A 370 10.53 -5.10 -14.02
N PHE A 371 11.84 -5.34 -13.86
CA PHE A 371 12.86 -4.31 -13.98
C PHE A 371 13.87 -4.69 -15.06
N LYS A 372 14.40 -3.71 -15.76
CA LYS A 372 15.35 -3.88 -16.86
C LYS A 372 16.56 -2.98 -16.68
N GLN A 373 17.75 -3.51 -17.04
CA GLN A 373 18.96 -2.71 -17.03
C GLN A 373 18.80 -1.45 -17.87
N PHE A 374 19.17 -0.32 -17.32
CA PHE A 374 18.97 1.00 -17.91
C PHE A 374 20.11 1.96 -17.53
N HIS A 375 20.55 2.76 -18.51
CA HIS A 375 21.42 3.89 -18.27
C HIS A 375 20.64 5.19 -18.34
N SER A 376 20.71 5.99 -17.27
CA SER A 376 20.08 7.31 -17.25
C SER A 376 21.10 8.40 -17.53
N ASP A 377 21.01 9.04 -18.70
CA ASP A 377 21.79 10.24 -19.01
C ASP A 377 21.46 11.43 -18.09
N ILE A 378 20.24 11.44 -17.53
CA ILE A 378 19.77 12.47 -16.60
C ILE A 378 20.44 12.30 -15.24
N LEU A 379 20.41 11.08 -14.69
CA LEU A 379 20.96 10.76 -13.37
C LEU A 379 22.48 10.40 -13.43
N LYS A 380 23.04 10.25 -14.64
CA LYS A 380 24.44 9.87 -14.88
C LYS A 380 24.83 8.56 -14.19
N ARG A 381 23.92 7.56 -14.20
CA ARG A 381 24.17 6.25 -13.58
C ARG A 381 23.36 5.14 -14.22
N ASP A 382 23.83 3.90 -13.99
CA ASP A 382 23.14 2.66 -14.33
C ASP A 382 22.28 2.19 -13.15
N PHE A 383 21.09 1.67 -13.44
CA PHE A 383 20.19 1.03 -12.50
C PHE A 383 19.20 0.14 -13.28
N LYS A 384 18.37 -0.62 -12.58
CA LYS A 384 17.26 -1.30 -13.25
C LYS A 384 16.00 -0.44 -13.19
N VAL A 385 15.56 0.06 -14.36
CA VAL A 385 14.32 0.82 -14.49
C VAL A 385 13.12 -0.12 -14.41
N LEU A 386 12.06 0.32 -13.75
CA LEU A 386 10.77 -0.36 -13.78
C LEU A 386 10.27 -0.43 -15.24
N SER A 387 10.02 -1.64 -15.72
CA SER A 387 9.62 -1.88 -17.11
C SER A 387 8.29 -1.20 -17.44
N PRO A 388 8.09 -0.76 -18.69
CA PRO A 388 6.80 -0.29 -19.15
C PRO A 388 5.69 -1.29 -18.83
N GLY A 389 4.55 -0.77 -18.40
CA GLY A 389 3.39 -1.56 -18.00
C GLY A 389 2.42 -0.75 -17.14
N HIS A 390 1.37 -1.39 -16.70
CA HIS A 390 0.30 -0.76 -15.96
C HIS A 390 0.80 -0.17 -14.63
N ALA A 391 0.83 1.17 -14.51
CA ALA A 391 1.43 1.87 -13.37
C ALA A 391 0.81 1.44 -12.03
N TRP A 392 -0.52 1.25 -11.98
CA TRP A 392 -1.19 0.79 -10.77
C TRP A 392 -0.72 -0.62 -10.36
N PHE A 393 -0.63 -1.59 -11.29
CA PHE A 393 -0.11 -2.93 -11.00
C PHE A 393 1.30 -2.89 -10.44
N ASN A 394 2.14 -2.05 -11.02
CA ASN A 394 3.52 -1.89 -10.60
C ASN A 394 3.63 -1.24 -9.21
N THR A 395 2.80 -0.24 -8.92
CA THR A 395 2.75 0.39 -7.59
C THR A 395 2.32 -0.60 -6.51
N ILE A 396 1.31 -1.44 -6.79
CA ILE A 396 0.89 -2.49 -5.87
C ILE A 396 2.02 -3.52 -5.63
N MET A 397 2.78 -3.87 -6.68
CA MET A 397 3.97 -4.72 -6.51
C MET A 397 4.99 -4.06 -5.57
N CYS A 398 5.22 -2.77 -5.73
CA CYS A 398 6.20 -2.04 -4.93
C CYS A 398 5.84 -2.00 -3.44
N ARG A 399 4.55 -2.09 -3.05
CA ARG A 399 4.14 -2.24 -1.63
C ARG A 399 4.84 -3.44 -0.98
N GLY A 400 5.03 -4.54 -1.71
CA GLY A 400 5.77 -5.72 -1.24
C GLY A 400 7.26 -5.45 -1.00
N PHE A 401 7.91 -4.69 -1.87
CA PHE A 401 9.32 -4.30 -1.69
C PHE A 401 9.50 -3.37 -0.47
N PHE A 402 8.61 -2.40 -0.27
CA PHE A 402 8.63 -1.56 0.94
C PHE A 402 8.47 -2.38 2.21
N GLU A 403 7.58 -3.39 2.19
CA GLU A 403 7.37 -4.27 3.33
C GLU A 403 8.61 -5.12 3.63
N LEU A 404 9.24 -5.71 2.60
CA LEU A 404 10.47 -6.51 2.74
C LEU A 404 11.62 -5.65 3.26
N TYR A 405 11.81 -4.44 2.71
CA TYR A 405 12.83 -3.51 3.17
C TYR A 405 12.70 -3.18 4.66
N SER A 406 11.48 -3.07 5.17
CA SER A 406 11.25 -2.84 6.60
C SER A 406 11.78 -3.97 7.50
N ILE A 407 12.05 -5.16 6.91
CA ILE A 407 12.54 -6.35 7.61
C ILE A 407 14.04 -6.52 7.44
N ASP A 408 14.52 -6.57 6.18
CA ASP A 408 15.89 -6.99 5.89
C ASP A 408 16.86 -5.83 5.57
N LYS A 409 16.34 -4.62 5.44
CA LYS A 409 17.10 -3.39 5.15
C LYS A 409 17.92 -3.45 3.85
N ASN A 410 17.61 -4.40 2.97
CA ASN A 410 18.23 -4.45 1.66
C ASN A 410 17.64 -3.37 0.75
N SER A 411 18.39 -2.31 0.51
CA SER A 411 17.95 -1.14 -0.25
C SER A 411 17.88 -1.35 -1.76
N LEU A 412 18.44 -2.42 -2.30
CA LEU A 412 18.62 -2.64 -3.74
C LEU A 412 17.34 -2.35 -4.56
N TYR A 413 16.23 -2.95 -4.14
CA TYR A 413 14.97 -2.80 -4.88
C TYR A 413 14.41 -1.38 -4.80
N LEU A 414 14.53 -0.76 -3.61
CA LEU A 414 14.06 0.60 -3.38
C LEU A 414 14.94 1.63 -4.10
N GLU A 415 16.23 1.38 -4.23
CA GLU A 415 17.16 2.24 -5.00
C GLU A 415 16.80 2.25 -6.48
N ASP A 416 16.45 1.11 -7.05
CA ASP A 416 16.01 1.02 -8.43
C ASP A 416 14.65 1.69 -8.65
N ILE A 417 13.70 1.52 -7.72
CA ILE A 417 12.41 2.22 -7.75
C ILE A 417 12.63 3.73 -7.64
N HIS A 418 13.42 4.19 -6.68
CA HIS A 418 13.73 5.59 -6.47
C HIS A 418 14.40 6.21 -7.70
N SER A 419 15.39 5.50 -8.28
CA SER A 419 16.07 5.95 -9.50
C SER A 419 15.10 6.04 -10.69
N THR A 420 14.18 5.08 -10.82
CA THR A 420 13.11 5.11 -11.81
C THR A 420 12.25 6.37 -11.64
N MET A 421 11.81 6.65 -10.42
CA MET A 421 10.92 7.79 -10.14
C MET A 421 11.62 9.14 -10.33
N LEU A 422 12.89 9.27 -9.96
CA LEU A 422 13.70 10.46 -10.26
C LEU A 422 13.90 10.64 -11.77
N HIS A 423 14.24 9.55 -12.48
CA HIS A 423 14.42 9.61 -13.92
C HIS A 423 13.11 10.02 -14.62
N ALA A 424 11.99 9.47 -14.21
CA ALA A 424 10.68 9.84 -14.74
C ALA A 424 10.35 11.32 -14.49
N TRP A 425 10.66 11.83 -13.29
CA TRP A 425 10.39 13.22 -12.92
C TRP A 425 11.16 14.24 -13.76
N PHE A 426 12.46 14.01 -13.96
CA PHE A 426 13.33 14.92 -14.71
C PHE A 426 13.37 14.63 -16.21
N GLY A 427 12.80 13.49 -16.64
CA GLY A 427 12.83 13.01 -18.00
C GLY A 427 11.57 13.31 -18.81
N LYS A 428 11.50 12.67 -19.97
CA LYS A 428 10.38 12.82 -20.91
C LYS A 428 9.06 12.21 -20.41
N ALA A 429 9.10 11.35 -19.41
CA ALA A 429 7.89 10.77 -18.81
C ALA A 429 7.06 11.83 -18.05
N HIS A 430 7.67 12.92 -17.58
CA HIS A 430 6.98 14.04 -16.96
C HIS A 430 6.59 15.08 -18.00
N HIS A 431 5.31 15.23 -18.22
CA HIS A 431 4.75 16.09 -19.26
C HIS A 431 4.54 17.53 -18.82
N ASN A 432 4.43 18.45 -19.79
CA ASN A 432 4.27 19.89 -19.51
C ASN A 432 2.98 20.24 -18.74
N ASN A 433 1.99 19.37 -18.72
CA ASN A 433 0.78 19.52 -17.90
C ASN A 433 1.00 19.14 -16.42
N GLY A 434 2.18 18.65 -16.07
CA GLY A 434 2.54 18.23 -14.72
C GLY A 434 2.13 16.80 -14.36
N LEU A 435 1.63 16.01 -15.32
CA LEU A 435 1.31 14.60 -15.18
C LEU A 435 2.44 13.71 -15.71
N ILE A 436 2.45 12.45 -15.30
CA ILE A 436 3.49 11.49 -15.66
C ILE A 436 2.91 10.43 -16.57
N ASN A 437 3.71 9.92 -17.51
CA ASN A 437 3.32 8.86 -18.43
C ASN A 437 2.72 7.66 -17.66
N ASN A 438 1.58 7.15 -18.16
CA ASN A 438 0.84 6.09 -17.47
C ASN A 438 1.56 4.74 -17.43
N GLU A 439 2.42 4.45 -18.41
CA GLU A 439 3.01 3.12 -18.59
C GLU A 439 4.52 3.11 -18.68
N ASP A 440 5.13 4.12 -19.29
CA ASP A 440 6.58 4.15 -19.52
C ASP A 440 7.27 5.25 -18.73
N LEU A 441 7.85 4.86 -17.60
CA LEU A 441 8.62 5.75 -16.74
C LEU A 441 10.06 6.00 -17.25
N SER A 442 10.53 5.21 -18.21
CA SER A 442 11.84 5.43 -18.86
C SER A 442 11.81 6.58 -19.87
N GLY A 443 10.64 6.94 -20.37
CA GLY A 443 10.45 7.96 -21.40
C GLY A 443 11.06 7.59 -22.75
N LEU A 444 11.40 6.32 -22.98
CA LEU A 444 12.00 5.85 -24.24
C LEU A 444 10.97 5.68 -25.34
N SER A 445 9.74 5.35 -24.99
CA SER A 445 8.65 5.16 -25.97
C SER A 445 8.19 6.47 -26.62
N GLY A 446 8.54 7.59 -26.03
CA GLY A 446 8.28 8.94 -26.61
C GLY A 446 6.82 9.37 -26.60
N ASP A 447 5.88 8.43 -26.55
CA ASP A 447 4.46 8.69 -26.68
C ASP A 447 3.69 8.30 -25.42
N ILE A 448 2.60 9.03 -25.18
CA ILE A 448 1.58 8.64 -24.20
C ILE A 448 0.88 7.41 -24.77
N PRO A 449 0.69 6.34 -23.99
CA PRO A 449 0.10 5.11 -24.48
C PRO A 449 -1.24 5.36 -25.20
N ALA A 450 -1.38 4.71 -26.32
CA ALA A 450 -2.53 4.86 -27.21
C ALA A 450 -3.76 4.06 -26.73
N GLU A 451 -3.75 3.41 -25.58
CA GLU A 451 -4.86 2.58 -25.12
C GLU A 451 -6.20 3.31 -25.18
N ASP A 452 -6.19 4.65 -25.12
CA ASP A 452 -7.39 5.47 -25.05
C ASP A 452 -7.40 6.66 -26.00
N GLY A 453 -6.81 6.49 -27.18
CA GLY A 453 -6.90 7.51 -28.24
C GLY A 453 -5.93 8.68 -28.12
N GLY A 454 -4.79 8.48 -27.44
CA GLY A 454 -3.68 9.43 -27.36
C GLY A 454 -3.95 10.67 -26.50
N ASN A 455 -2.96 11.09 -25.72
CA ASN A 455 -3.01 12.32 -24.92
C ASN A 455 -4.02 12.35 -23.76
N LYS A 456 -4.37 11.19 -23.18
CA LYS A 456 -5.23 11.13 -21.98
C LYS A 456 -4.52 10.46 -20.81
N TRP A 457 -4.71 11.04 -19.64
CA TRP A 457 -4.19 10.52 -18.38
C TRP A 457 -5.35 10.04 -17.52
N GLN A 458 -5.25 8.81 -17.03
CA GLN A 458 -6.27 8.19 -16.21
C GLN A 458 -5.93 8.36 -14.72
N ILE A 459 -6.94 8.69 -13.88
CA ILE A 459 -6.77 8.79 -12.44
C ILE A 459 -6.17 7.51 -11.83
N LEU A 460 -6.53 6.35 -12.37
CA LEU A 460 -6.00 5.06 -11.93
C LEU A 460 -4.47 5.02 -11.94
N HIS A 461 -3.85 5.52 -13.01
CA HIS A 461 -2.40 5.56 -13.15
C HIS A 461 -1.77 6.74 -12.39
N GLN A 462 -2.38 7.92 -12.49
CA GLN A 462 -1.84 9.11 -11.82
C GLN A 462 -1.91 8.99 -10.30
N GLY A 463 -2.99 8.44 -9.76
CA GLY A 463 -3.11 8.11 -8.34
C GLY A 463 -2.04 7.12 -7.89
N ALA A 464 -1.83 6.05 -8.65
CA ALA A 464 -0.78 5.07 -8.36
C ALA A 464 0.63 5.69 -8.36
N LEU A 465 0.93 6.61 -9.28
CA LEU A 465 2.21 7.29 -9.33
C LEU A 465 2.41 8.26 -8.15
N VAL A 466 1.36 8.99 -7.75
CA VAL A 466 1.39 9.78 -6.52
C VAL A 466 1.71 8.89 -5.31
N GLU A 467 1.01 7.75 -5.18
CA GLU A 467 1.25 6.81 -4.11
C GLU A 467 2.71 6.35 -4.09
N LEU A 468 3.27 5.99 -5.25
CA LEU A 468 4.64 5.50 -5.34
C LEU A 468 5.67 6.57 -4.94
N TYR A 469 5.50 7.82 -5.40
CA TYR A 469 6.34 8.95 -4.94
C TYR A 469 6.19 9.21 -3.43
N ALA A 470 4.97 9.13 -2.91
CA ALA A 470 4.69 9.40 -1.50
C ALA A 470 5.25 8.32 -0.55
N ARG A 471 5.38 7.07 -1.03
CA ARG A 471 5.92 5.96 -0.22
C ARG A 471 7.46 5.91 -0.23
N LEU A 472 8.11 6.52 -1.20
CA LEU A 472 9.56 6.74 -1.25
C LEU A 472 9.99 7.90 -0.36
#